data_7220e9b8801e40190973710c57096782
#
_entry.id   7220e9b8801e40190973710c57096782
#
_cell.length_a   1.000
_cell.length_b   1.000
_cell.length_c   1.000
_cell.angle_alpha   90.00
_cell.angle_beta   90.00
_cell.angle_gamma   90.00
#
_symmetry.space_group_name_H-M   'P 1'
#
loop_
_entity.id
_entity.type
_entity.pdbx_description
1 polymer ?
#
loop_
_entity_poly.entity_id
_entity_poly.type
_entity_poly.pdbx_seq_one_letter_code
_entity_poly.pdbx_strand_id
1 'polypeptide(L)'
;MSCLKPIHAASTFFFSTLLLATAALAHQHLPEEHNAVEREALLEGFGWNVETAEIRTEKIADGLYVLFGLGGNIAVSVGTDGVLIVDDQLPELADKIKAAIAELGSGDIDYVVNTHWHFDHADGNTALGPDGVTIISHDNARSDMADGGIINMVVAQYHQAPYPEAALPELTYRREMSLHFNGGEIELRHFSHAHTNGDTAVFFRRHNAV
;
A
#
# COMPACT_ATOMS: atom_id res chain seq x y z
N MET A 1 57.16 5.87 -68.25
CA MET A 1 56.95 4.58 -68.93
C MET A 1 56.34 3.62 -67.98
N SER A 2 55.40 2.91 -68.53
CA SER A 2 54.69 1.75 -68.00
C SER A 2 53.45 2.02 -67.14
N CYS A 3 52.40 1.79 -67.82
CA CYS A 3 51.00 1.77 -67.58
C CYS A 3 50.62 0.50 -66.78
N LEU A 4 49.78 0.59 -65.74
CA LEU A 4 48.99 -0.56 -65.28
C LEU A 4 47.58 -0.08 -64.88
N LYS A 5 46.62 -0.73 -65.50
CA LYS A 5 45.17 -0.47 -65.37
C LYS A 5 44.59 -1.03 -64.08
N PRO A 6 43.43 -0.48 -63.60
CA PRO A 6 42.76 -0.98 -62.43
C PRO A 6 41.88 -2.19 -62.73
N ILE A 7 41.85 -3.14 -61.81
CA ILE A 7 40.95 -4.29 -61.81
C ILE A 7 39.75 -3.96 -60.95
N HIS A 8 38.59 -4.00 -61.59
CA HIS A 8 37.31 -3.95 -60.89
C HIS A 8 37.03 -5.31 -60.23
N ALA A 9 36.77 -5.32 -58.95
CA ALA A 9 36.14 -6.46 -58.32
C ALA A 9 34.84 -5.95 -57.65
N ALA A 10 33.74 -6.36 -58.23
CA ALA A 10 32.42 -6.23 -57.64
C ALA A 10 32.30 -7.21 -56.46
N SER A 11 31.99 -6.74 -55.29
CA SER A 11 31.60 -7.58 -54.16
C SER A 11 30.23 -7.20 -53.71
N THR A 12 29.32 -8.10 -53.96
CA THR A 12 27.89 -8.04 -53.78
C THR A 12 27.53 -8.00 -52.30
N PHE A 13 26.71 -7.05 -51.95
CA PHE A 13 26.05 -6.93 -50.64
C PHE A 13 25.11 -8.10 -50.39
N PHE A 14 25.35 -8.85 -49.32
CA PHE A 14 24.39 -9.70 -48.65
C PHE A 14 24.63 -9.59 -47.14
N PHE A 15 24.06 -8.55 -46.54
CA PHE A 15 23.85 -8.46 -45.08
C PHE A 15 22.75 -7.47 -44.82
N SER A 16 21.54 -7.95 -44.76
CA SER A 16 20.41 -7.23 -44.07
C SER A 16 19.16 -8.07 -44.19
N THR A 17 18.95 -9.02 -43.32
CA THR A 17 17.59 -9.50 -42.92
C THR A 17 17.67 -10.51 -41.79
N LEU A 18 18.34 -10.17 -40.69
CA LEU A 18 18.28 -11.04 -39.50
C LEU A 18 18.37 -10.24 -38.18
N LEU A 19 17.70 -9.09 -38.09
CA LEU A 19 17.68 -8.34 -36.83
C LEU A 19 16.28 -7.74 -36.50
N LEU A 20 15.21 -8.38 -36.94
CA LEU A 20 13.83 -7.91 -36.64
C LEU A 20 12.95 -9.00 -36.03
N ALA A 21 13.51 -10.11 -35.56
CA ALA A 21 12.72 -11.21 -34.99
C ALA A 21 12.90 -11.41 -33.48
N THR A 22 13.71 -10.59 -32.78
CA THR A 22 13.94 -10.78 -31.34
C THR A 22 13.26 -9.73 -30.43
N ALA A 23 12.58 -8.74 -31.00
CA ALA A 23 11.85 -7.73 -30.21
C ALA A 23 10.37 -8.09 -29.93
N ALA A 24 9.87 -9.20 -30.47
CA ALA A 24 8.45 -9.58 -30.32
C ALA A 24 8.19 -10.66 -29.26
N LEU A 25 9.20 -11.11 -28.51
CA LEU A 25 9.05 -12.18 -27.50
C LEU A 25 9.19 -11.71 -26.05
N ALA A 26 9.37 -10.42 -25.81
CA ALA A 26 9.45 -9.86 -24.47
C ALA A 26 8.12 -9.26 -23.96
N HIS A 27 6.99 -9.48 -24.66
CA HIS A 27 5.69 -8.90 -24.33
C HIS A 27 4.61 -9.96 -24.05
N GLN A 28 5.02 -11.13 -23.61
CA GLN A 28 4.05 -12.17 -23.23
C GLN A 28 4.44 -12.70 -21.85
N HIS A 29 3.88 -12.11 -20.83
CA HIS A 29 3.37 -12.67 -19.57
C HIS A 29 3.09 -11.52 -18.60
N LEU A 30 2.15 -10.65 -18.98
CA LEU A 30 1.30 -10.06 -17.96
C LEU A 30 0.37 -11.20 -17.51
N PRO A 31 0.23 -11.48 -16.20
CA PRO A 31 -0.77 -12.44 -15.77
C PRO A 31 -2.12 -11.99 -16.32
N GLU A 32 -2.81 -12.90 -17.02
CA GLU A 32 -4.13 -12.61 -17.58
C GLU A 32 -5.04 -12.21 -16.40
N GLU A 33 -5.73 -11.08 -16.53
CA GLU A 33 -6.74 -10.54 -15.61
C GLU A 33 -7.94 -11.48 -15.37
N HIS A 34 -7.86 -12.71 -15.84
CA HIS A 34 -9.01 -13.62 -15.96
C HIS A 34 -9.44 -14.33 -14.68
N ASN A 35 -8.74 -14.09 -13.54
CA ASN A 35 -9.05 -14.75 -12.27
C ASN A 35 -9.17 -13.79 -11.08
N ALA A 36 -9.32 -12.48 -11.32
CA ALA A 36 -9.59 -11.54 -10.25
C ALA A 36 -11.01 -11.77 -9.71
N VAL A 37 -11.14 -11.93 -8.41
CA VAL A 37 -12.43 -12.06 -7.74
C VAL A 37 -13.01 -10.69 -7.41
N GLU A 38 -14.34 -10.60 -7.42
CA GLU A 38 -15.04 -9.43 -6.93
C GLU A 38 -14.91 -9.30 -5.42
N ARG A 39 -15.05 -8.07 -4.88
CA ARG A 39 -14.86 -7.77 -3.47
C ARG A 39 -15.74 -8.62 -2.54
N GLU A 40 -17.02 -8.80 -2.88
CA GLU A 40 -17.93 -9.63 -2.10
C GLU A 40 -17.46 -11.08 -2.00
N ALA A 41 -17.02 -11.67 -3.11
CA ALA A 41 -16.50 -13.02 -3.14
C ALA A 41 -15.17 -13.14 -2.36
N LEU A 42 -14.38 -12.06 -2.34
CA LEU A 42 -13.16 -11.99 -1.54
C LEU A 42 -13.47 -12.02 -0.06
N LEU A 43 -14.38 -11.15 0.43
CA LEU A 43 -14.78 -11.10 1.84
C LEU A 43 -15.42 -12.42 2.28
N GLU A 44 -16.27 -13.04 1.45
CA GLU A 44 -16.85 -14.35 1.71
C GLU A 44 -15.78 -15.43 1.80
N GLY A 45 -14.79 -15.42 0.89
CA GLY A 45 -13.68 -16.35 0.88
C GLY A 45 -12.81 -16.30 2.15
N PHE A 46 -12.68 -15.13 2.78
CA PHE A 46 -12.05 -14.96 4.08
C PHE A 46 -12.98 -15.28 5.26
N GLY A 47 -14.27 -15.47 5.02
CA GLY A 47 -15.27 -15.60 6.08
C GLY A 47 -15.53 -14.27 6.80
N TRP A 48 -15.27 -13.15 6.17
CA TRP A 48 -15.42 -11.82 6.75
C TRP A 48 -16.85 -11.30 6.57
N ASN A 49 -17.51 -11.03 7.69
CA ASN A 49 -18.82 -10.40 7.71
C ASN A 49 -18.70 -9.03 8.38
N VAL A 50 -18.71 -7.97 7.58
CA VAL A 50 -18.53 -6.59 8.03
C VAL A 50 -19.67 -6.10 8.93
N GLU A 51 -20.89 -6.63 8.77
CA GLU A 51 -22.06 -6.23 9.59
C GLU A 51 -21.92 -6.74 11.03
N THR A 52 -21.48 -7.99 11.20
CA THR A 52 -21.37 -8.66 12.50
C THR A 52 -19.99 -8.55 13.14
N ALA A 53 -19.00 -8.02 12.39
CA ALA A 53 -17.65 -7.84 12.92
C ALA A 53 -17.64 -6.95 14.16
N GLU A 54 -16.87 -7.35 15.16
CA GLU A 54 -16.62 -6.59 16.37
C GLU A 54 -15.18 -6.08 16.38
N ILE A 55 -14.96 -4.90 16.94
CA ILE A 55 -13.62 -4.36 17.17
C ILE A 55 -13.23 -4.66 18.62
N ARG A 56 -12.23 -5.51 18.79
CA ARG A 56 -11.66 -5.85 20.09
C ARG A 56 -10.42 -5.01 20.35
N THR A 57 -10.36 -4.36 21.50
CA THR A 57 -9.25 -3.48 21.89
C THR A 57 -8.37 -4.16 22.93
N GLU A 58 -7.04 -4.09 22.74
CA GLU A 58 -6.04 -4.49 23.74
C GLU A 58 -5.08 -3.34 24.04
N LYS A 59 -4.79 -3.12 25.32
CA LYS A 59 -3.78 -2.17 25.76
C LYS A 59 -2.40 -2.80 25.70
N ILE A 60 -1.49 -2.19 24.96
CA ILE A 60 -0.08 -2.63 24.86
C ILE A 60 0.79 -1.90 25.88
N ALA A 61 0.60 -0.57 26.00
CA ALA A 61 1.31 0.29 26.94
C ALA A 61 0.46 1.53 27.26
N ASP A 62 0.97 2.43 28.10
CA ASP A 62 0.26 3.70 28.36
C ASP A 62 0.21 4.55 27.09
N GLY A 63 -1.02 4.82 26.60
CA GLY A 63 -1.28 5.55 25.37
C GLY A 63 -1.05 4.74 24.08
N LEU A 64 -0.78 3.44 24.17
CA LEU A 64 -0.62 2.56 23.00
C LEU A 64 -1.55 1.35 23.10
N TYR A 65 -2.36 1.14 22.07
CA TYR A 65 -3.35 0.09 21.98
C TYR A 65 -3.29 -0.61 20.63
N VAL A 66 -3.92 -1.78 20.54
CA VAL A 66 -4.17 -2.48 19.26
C VAL A 66 -5.64 -2.81 19.16
N LEU A 67 -6.24 -2.53 18.00
CA LEU A 67 -7.57 -2.93 17.64
C LEU A 67 -7.48 -4.14 16.70
N PHE A 68 -8.33 -5.12 16.96
CA PHE A 68 -8.50 -6.32 16.14
C PHE A 68 -9.90 -6.30 15.54
N GLY A 69 -9.98 -6.42 14.24
CA GLY A 69 -11.24 -6.46 13.48
C GLY A 69 -11.11 -7.44 12.32
N LEU A 70 -11.49 -7.03 11.12
CA LEU A 70 -11.29 -7.77 9.88
C LEU A 70 -10.10 -7.17 9.12
N GLY A 71 -9.21 -8.04 8.60
CA GLY A 71 -7.99 -7.58 7.94
C GLY A 71 -6.82 -7.38 8.89
N GLY A 72 -5.98 -6.39 8.60
CA GLY A 72 -4.83 -6.06 9.42
C GLY A 72 -5.21 -5.53 10.82
N ASN A 73 -4.31 -5.68 11.78
CA ASN A 73 -4.48 -5.06 13.09
C ASN A 73 -4.19 -3.56 13.00
N ILE A 74 -4.89 -2.77 13.83
CA ILE A 74 -4.69 -1.32 13.89
C ILE A 74 -3.93 -0.98 15.18
N ALA A 75 -2.74 -0.38 15.09
CA ALA A 75 -2.13 0.22 16.27
C ALA A 75 -2.71 1.63 16.48
N VAL A 76 -2.95 1.98 17.76
CA VAL A 76 -3.55 3.26 18.13
C VAL A 76 -2.68 3.95 19.18
N SER A 77 -2.18 5.14 18.85
CA SER A 77 -1.50 6.05 19.79
C SER A 77 -2.46 7.13 20.22
N VAL A 78 -2.71 7.21 21.54
CA VAL A 78 -3.60 8.20 22.16
C VAL A 78 -2.85 9.02 23.20
N GLY A 79 -3.00 10.33 23.18
CA GLY A 79 -2.41 11.22 24.16
C GLY A 79 -2.80 12.68 23.99
N THR A 80 -1.97 13.58 24.50
CA THR A 80 -2.26 15.02 24.51
C THR A 80 -2.21 15.69 23.14
N ASP A 81 -1.52 15.06 22.18
CA ASP A 81 -1.38 15.61 20.83
C ASP A 81 -2.50 15.11 19.90
N GLY A 82 -3.32 14.15 20.36
CA GLY A 82 -4.45 13.60 19.63
C GLY A 82 -4.35 12.08 19.42
N VAL A 83 -4.94 11.61 18.34
CA VAL A 83 -5.03 10.19 17.95
C VAL A 83 -4.32 9.94 16.62
N LEU A 84 -3.35 9.02 16.65
CA LEU A 84 -2.72 8.48 15.45
C LEU A 84 -2.98 6.98 15.39
N ILE A 85 -3.45 6.50 14.24
CA ILE A 85 -3.60 5.07 13.98
C ILE A 85 -2.64 4.60 12.90
N VAL A 86 -2.28 3.32 12.96
CA VAL A 86 -1.51 2.62 11.92
C VAL A 86 -2.41 1.59 11.30
N ASP A 87 -2.69 1.76 10.01
CA ASP A 87 -3.70 1.09 9.21
C ASP A 87 -5.15 1.41 9.66
N ASP A 88 -6.13 1.04 8.83
CA ASP A 88 -7.53 1.42 9.05
C ASP A 88 -8.55 0.39 8.52
N GLN A 89 -8.05 -0.77 8.04
CA GLN A 89 -8.85 -1.91 7.59
C GLN A 89 -9.83 -1.55 6.45
N LEU A 90 -11.11 -1.82 6.67
CA LEU A 90 -12.18 -1.70 5.68
C LEU A 90 -13.08 -0.49 6.00
N PRO A 91 -13.59 0.24 4.99
CA PRO A 91 -14.43 1.41 5.21
C PRO A 91 -15.72 1.11 5.99
N GLU A 92 -16.28 -0.08 5.84
CA GLU A 92 -17.48 -0.51 6.56
C GLU A 92 -17.26 -0.63 8.08
N LEU A 93 -15.99 -0.73 8.52
CA LEU A 93 -15.64 -0.79 9.93
C LEU A 93 -15.29 0.57 10.53
N ALA A 94 -15.21 1.64 9.73
CA ALA A 94 -14.75 2.95 10.18
C ALA A 94 -15.51 3.47 11.40
N ASP A 95 -16.85 3.39 11.42
CA ASP A 95 -17.65 3.83 12.56
C ASP A 95 -17.41 2.97 13.81
N LYS A 96 -17.17 1.66 13.64
CA LYS A 96 -16.86 0.76 14.76
C LYS A 96 -15.46 1.02 15.30
N ILE A 97 -14.50 1.32 14.42
CA ILE A 97 -13.13 1.71 14.80
C ILE A 97 -13.15 3.04 15.56
N LYS A 98 -13.86 4.06 15.05
CA LYS A 98 -14.04 5.35 15.74
C LYS A 98 -14.68 5.17 17.11
N ALA A 99 -15.73 4.33 17.22
CA ALA A 99 -16.38 4.05 18.49
C ALA A 99 -15.42 3.40 19.50
N ALA A 100 -14.63 2.40 19.06
CA ALA A 100 -13.64 1.75 19.92
C ALA A 100 -12.54 2.72 20.40
N ILE A 101 -12.12 3.66 19.54
CA ILE A 101 -11.14 4.70 19.89
C ILE A 101 -11.75 5.70 20.90
N ALA A 102 -13.01 6.10 20.73
CA ALA A 102 -13.70 7.00 21.65
C ALA A 102 -13.81 6.41 23.08
N GLU A 103 -13.95 5.09 23.20
CA GLU A 103 -13.93 4.38 24.50
C GLU A 103 -12.58 4.51 25.24
N LEU A 104 -11.50 4.84 24.54
CA LEU A 104 -10.19 5.11 25.12
C LEU A 104 -10.11 6.50 25.80
N GLY A 105 -11.18 7.29 25.72
CA GLY A 105 -11.26 8.65 26.27
C GLY A 105 -10.55 9.69 25.41
N SER A 106 -10.39 9.40 24.12
CA SER A 106 -9.75 10.26 23.13
C SER A 106 -10.77 10.97 22.24
N GLY A 107 -10.27 11.93 21.45
CA GLY A 107 -11.03 12.61 20.40
C GLY A 107 -11.12 11.82 19.09
N ASP A 108 -11.37 12.55 18.02
CA ASP A 108 -11.38 12.03 16.67
C ASP A 108 -9.97 11.57 16.23
N ILE A 109 -9.90 10.80 15.15
CA ILE A 109 -8.63 10.38 14.54
C ILE A 109 -8.02 11.58 13.80
N ASP A 110 -6.79 11.95 14.15
CA ASP A 110 -6.07 13.04 13.49
C ASP A 110 -5.20 12.54 12.35
N TYR A 111 -4.57 11.36 12.53
CA TYR A 111 -3.62 10.80 11.57
C TYR A 111 -3.84 9.32 11.34
N VAL A 112 -3.71 8.90 10.07
CA VAL A 112 -3.55 7.51 9.66
C VAL A 112 -2.16 7.34 9.05
N VAL A 113 -1.44 6.30 9.44
CA VAL A 113 -0.23 5.83 8.76
C VAL A 113 -0.54 4.50 8.10
N ASN A 114 -0.57 4.43 6.77
CA ASN A 114 -0.73 3.15 6.09
C ASN A 114 0.61 2.43 5.99
N THR A 115 0.65 1.18 6.44
CA THR A 115 1.83 0.32 6.29
C THR A 115 2.10 -0.04 4.85
N HIS A 116 1.04 -0.27 4.06
CA HIS A 116 1.08 -0.52 2.61
C HIS A 116 -0.33 -0.30 2.01
N TRP A 117 -0.48 -0.55 0.71
CA TRP A 117 -1.66 -0.16 -0.06
C TRP A 117 -2.79 -1.21 -0.14
N HIS A 118 -2.63 -2.40 0.42
CA HIS A 118 -3.64 -3.45 0.31
C HIS A 118 -4.93 -3.09 1.04
N PHE A 119 -6.06 -3.54 0.47
CA PHE A 119 -7.43 -3.21 0.86
C PHE A 119 -7.72 -3.47 2.35
N ASP A 120 -7.19 -4.54 2.90
CA ASP A 120 -7.42 -4.95 4.29
C ASP A 120 -6.59 -4.16 5.33
N HIS A 121 -5.80 -3.21 4.85
CA HIS A 121 -5.00 -2.27 5.65
C HIS A 121 -5.33 -0.82 5.40
N ALA A 122 -5.75 -0.45 4.17
CA ALA A 122 -5.83 0.94 3.75
C ALA A 122 -7.16 1.36 3.11
N ASP A 123 -8.14 0.46 2.90
CA ASP A 123 -9.43 0.83 2.31
C ASP A 123 -10.24 1.78 3.22
N GLY A 124 -10.01 1.75 4.55
CA GLY A 124 -10.59 2.68 5.52
C GLY A 124 -10.29 4.14 5.22
N ASN A 125 -9.20 4.44 4.49
CA ASN A 125 -8.90 5.77 3.95
C ASN A 125 -10.10 6.38 3.22
N THR A 126 -10.90 5.55 2.51
CA THR A 126 -12.07 6.02 1.75
C THR A 126 -13.19 6.56 2.62
N ALA A 127 -13.22 6.18 3.89
CA ALA A 127 -14.14 6.73 4.90
C ALA A 127 -13.47 7.85 5.72
N LEU A 128 -12.20 7.70 6.10
CA LEU A 128 -11.52 8.62 6.99
C LEU A 128 -11.01 9.89 6.30
N GLY A 129 -10.50 9.78 5.07
CA GLY A 129 -9.98 10.93 4.32
C GLY A 129 -11.05 12.02 4.07
N PRO A 130 -12.27 11.70 3.61
CA PRO A 130 -13.36 12.68 3.48
C PRO A 130 -13.76 13.37 4.82
N ASP A 131 -13.50 12.72 5.95
CA ASP A 131 -13.72 13.30 7.28
C ASP A 131 -12.60 14.25 7.74
N GLY A 132 -11.55 14.41 6.91
CA GLY A 132 -10.43 15.33 7.13
C GLY A 132 -9.30 14.75 7.95
N VAL A 133 -9.21 13.42 8.07
CA VAL A 133 -8.06 12.73 8.68
C VAL A 133 -6.85 12.85 7.77
N THR A 134 -5.70 13.23 8.30
CA THR A 134 -4.46 13.31 7.55
C THR A 134 -3.84 11.93 7.36
N ILE A 135 -3.67 11.50 6.11
CA ILE A 135 -3.15 10.19 5.76
C ILE A 135 -1.67 10.29 5.38
N ILE A 136 -0.87 9.37 5.90
CA ILE A 136 0.60 9.31 5.73
C ILE A 136 0.97 7.94 5.16
N SER A 137 1.80 7.90 4.12
CA SER A 137 2.34 6.63 3.60
C SER A 137 3.70 6.80 2.93
N HIS A 138 4.30 5.69 2.51
CA HIS A 138 5.41 5.73 1.57
C HIS A 138 4.96 6.21 0.18
N ASP A 139 5.84 6.91 -0.58
CA ASP A 139 5.55 7.42 -1.94
C ASP A 139 4.98 6.32 -2.86
N ASN A 140 5.53 5.11 -2.82
CA ASN A 140 5.08 4.01 -3.65
C ASN A 140 3.67 3.53 -3.26
N ALA A 141 3.37 3.42 -1.96
CA ALA A 141 2.04 3.03 -1.49
C ALA A 141 0.97 4.02 -1.97
N ARG A 142 1.26 5.34 -1.90
CA ARG A 142 0.38 6.36 -2.48
C ARG A 142 0.21 6.19 -3.99
N SER A 143 1.29 5.89 -4.72
CA SER A 143 1.21 5.67 -6.18
C SER A 143 0.34 4.45 -6.49
N ASP A 144 0.54 3.34 -5.79
CA ASP A 144 -0.25 2.12 -5.98
C ASP A 144 -1.74 2.35 -5.63
N MET A 145 -2.05 3.13 -4.58
CA MET A 145 -3.43 3.54 -4.25
C MET A 145 -4.04 4.41 -5.36
N ALA A 146 -3.27 5.33 -5.93
CA ALA A 146 -3.75 6.23 -6.99
C ALA A 146 -3.97 5.51 -8.32
N ASP A 147 -3.13 4.53 -8.64
CA ASP A 147 -3.19 3.79 -9.90
C ASP A 147 -4.14 2.59 -9.81
N GLY A 148 -4.33 2.02 -8.61
CA GLY A 148 -4.95 0.72 -8.43
C GLY A 148 -4.09 -0.41 -9.02
N GLY A 149 -4.59 -1.63 -8.97
CA GLY A 149 -3.84 -2.75 -9.55
C GLY A 149 -4.30 -4.12 -9.07
N ILE A 150 -3.55 -5.14 -9.46
CA ILE A 150 -3.84 -6.53 -9.06
C ILE A 150 -3.06 -6.86 -7.79
N ILE A 151 -3.80 -7.21 -6.76
CA ILE A 151 -3.26 -7.81 -5.54
C ILE A 151 -3.25 -9.32 -5.72
N ASN A 152 -2.04 -9.91 -5.72
CA ASN A 152 -1.86 -11.36 -5.83
C ASN A 152 -1.86 -11.99 -4.43
N MET A 153 -2.89 -12.76 -4.14
CA MET A 153 -2.98 -13.57 -2.92
C MET A 153 -2.67 -15.03 -3.25
N VAL A 154 -2.36 -15.83 -2.23
CA VAL A 154 -2.00 -17.26 -2.43
C VAL A 154 -3.08 -18.04 -3.18
N VAL A 155 -4.34 -17.70 -2.97
CA VAL A 155 -5.50 -18.47 -3.47
C VAL A 155 -6.36 -17.71 -4.49
N ALA A 156 -6.15 -16.42 -4.67
CA ALA A 156 -6.94 -15.56 -5.56
C ALA A 156 -6.15 -14.32 -5.99
N GLN A 157 -6.66 -13.64 -7.01
CA GLN A 157 -6.26 -12.28 -7.37
C GLN A 157 -7.44 -11.36 -7.08
N TYR A 158 -7.15 -10.15 -6.62
CA TYR A 158 -8.13 -9.10 -6.41
C TYR A 158 -7.74 -7.85 -7.18
N HIS A 159 -8.68 -7.26 -7.89
CA HIS A 159 -8.46 -5.98 -8.57
C HIS A 159 -8.85 -4.83 -7.65
N GLN A 160 -7.84 -4.23 -7.02
CA GLN A 160 -8.00 -3.01 -6.23
C GLN A 160 -8.22 -1.83 -7.16
N ALA A 161 -9.39 -1.21 -7.07
CA ALA A 161 -9.68 0.01 -7.84
C ALA A 161 -8.84 1.19 -7.35
N PRO A 162 -8.55 2.18 -8.21
CA PRO A 162 -7.92 3.43 -7.79
C PRO A 162 -8.72 4.11 -6.67
N TYR A 163 -8.01 4.64 -5.66
CA TYR A 163 -8.65 5.40 -4.59
C TYR A 163 -9.07 6.79 -5.08
N PRO A 164 -10.19 7.32 -4.55
CA PRO A 164 -10.55 8.73 -4.77
C PRO A 164 -9.50 9.65 -4.15
N GLU A 165 -9.34 10.87 -4.71
CA GLU A 165 -8.32 11.83 -4.26
C GLU A 165 -8.37 12.11 -2.74
N ALA A 166 -9.57 12.18 -2.16
CA ALA A 166 -9.76 12.42 -0.72
C ALA A 166 -9.30 11.25 0.18
N ALA A 167 -9.01 10.08 -0.40
CA ALA A 167 -8.52 8.89 0.32
C ALA A 167 -7.02 8.64 0.06
N LEU A 168 -6.37 9.49 -0.75
CA LEU A 168 -4.95 9.36 -1.00
C LEU A 168 -4.13 10.03 0.10
N PRO A 169 -2.99 9.44 0.51
CA PRO A 169 -2.09 10.05 1.47
C PRO A 169 -1.64 11.47 1.07
N GLU A 170 -1.84 12.47 1.94
CA GLU A 170 -1.37 13.84 1.73
C GLU A 170 0.10 14.00 2.08
N LEU A 171 0.57 13.25 3.09
CA LEU A 171 1.96 13.29 3.52
C LEU A 171 2.67 12.01 3.10
N THR A 172 3.72 12.16 2.31
CA THR A 172 4.50 11.00 1.85
C THR A 172 5.98 11.15 2.16
N TYR A 173 6.69 10.02 2.18
CA TYR A 173 8.13 9.98 2.38
C TYR A 173 8.77 8.86 1.54
N ARG A 174 10.11 8.91 1.38
CA ARG A 174 10.84 7.98 0.51
C ARG A 174 11.66 6.92 1.23
N ARG A 175 12.16 7.22 2.42
CA ARG A 175 13.05 6.31 3.16
C ARG A 175 12.63 6.17 4.61
N GLU A 176 12.52 7.29 5.30
CA GLU A 176 12.17 7.37 6.71
C GLU A 176 11.49 8.71 7.01
N MET A 177 10.64 8.72 8.03
CA MET A 177 10.00 9.89 8.58
C MET A 177 9.89 9.70 10.10
N SER A 178 10.09 10.77 10.88
CA SER A 178 9.84 10.77 12.32
C SER A 178 8.70 11.71 12.65
N LEU A 179 7.76 11.23 13.45
CA LEU A 179 6.69 12.00 14.04
C LEU A 179 6.94 12.09 15.55
N HIS A 180 6.99 13.31 16.10
CA HIS A 180 7.03 13.53 17.54
C HIS A 180 5.61 13.71 18.03
N PHE A 181 5.04 12.67 18.63
CA PHE A 181 3.61 12.60 18.93
C PHE A 181 3.37 11.85 20.24
N ASN A 182 2.43 12.35 21.04
CA ASN A 182 2.06 11.79 22.36
C ASN A 182 3.25 11.55 23.28
N GLY A 183 4.21 12.49 23.28
CA GLY A 183 5.38 12.47 24.13
C GLY A 183 6.41 11.40 23.77
N GLY A 184 6.37 10.87 22.55
CA GLY A 184 7.33 9.91 22.00
C GLY A 184 7.72 10.23 20.57
N GLU A 185 8.67 9.46 20.06
CA GLU A 185 9.02 9.42 18.65
C GLU A 185 8.37 8.18 18.01
N ILE A 186 7.63 8.40 16.92
CA ILE A 186 7.09 7.38 16.04
C ILE A 186 7.92 7.45 14.76
N GLU A 187 8.71 6.44 14.49
CA GLU A 187 9.59 6.39 13.33
C GLU A 187 9.01 5.46 12.28
N LEU A 188 8.83 5.99 11.07
CA LEU A 188 8.38 5.27 9.89
C LEU A 188 9.59 4.92 9.04
N ARG A 189 9.76 3.64 8.72
CA ARG A 189 10.84 3.17 7.84
C ARG A 189 10.30 2.36 6.68
N HIS A 190 10.72 2.74 5.49
CA HIS A 190 10.43 1.98 4.29
C HIS A 190 11.35 0.76 4.16
N PHE A 191 10.75 -0.37 3.75
CA PHE A 191 11.45 -1.61 3.40
C PHE A 191 11.13 -1.98 1.96
N SER A 192 12.09 -1.73 1.06
CA SER A 192 11.95 -2.14 -0.35
C SER A 192 11.98 -3.66 -0.49
N HIS A 193 11.25 -4.19 -1.47
CA HIS A 193 11.22 -5.61 -1.80
C HIS A 193 10.75 -6.52 -0.65
N ALA A 194 9.80 -6.05 0.17
CA ALA A 194 9.15 -6.84 1.21
C ALA A 194 7.81 -7.41 0.70
N HIS A 195 6.67 -7.11 1.35
CA HIS A 195 5.36 -7.60 0.93
C HIS A 195 4.83 -6.84 -0.30
N THR A 196 5.05 -5.52 -0.31
CA THR A 196 4.83 -4.64 -1.47
C THR A 196 6.09 -3.83 -1.76
N ASN A 197 6.03 -2.91 -2.72
CA ASN A 197 7.11 -1.96 -3.00
C ASN A 197 7.07 -0.71 -2.11
N GLY A 198 6.00 -0.55 -1.32
CA GLY A 198 5.73 0.63 -0.48
C GLY A 198 5.67 0.34 1.02
N ASP A 199 6.16 -0.83 1.47
CA ASP A 199 6.01 -1.27 2.86
C ASP A 199 6.71 -0.34 3.86
N THR A 200 6.01 -0.10 4.96
CA THR A 200 6.45 0.72 6.09
C THR A 200 6.39 -0.10 7.38
N ALA A 201 7.50 -0.13 8.12
CA ALA A 201 7.47 -0.50 9.52
C ALA A 201 7.38 0.75 10.41
N VAL A 202 6.53 0.70 11.43
CA VAL A 202 6.23 1.81 12.34
C VAL A 202 6.81 1.49 13.72
N PHE A 203 7.79 2.26 14.17
CA PHE A 203 8.48 2.05 15.44
C PHE A 203 8.00 3.06 16.49
N PHE A 204 7.30 2.61 17.50
CA PHE A 204 6.94 3.40 18.66
C PHE A 204 8.11 3.40 19.67
N ARG A 205 9.07 4.32 19.49
CA ARG A 205 10.36 4.32 20.22
C ARG A 205 10.20 4.37 21.73
N ARG A 206 9.25 5.17 22.24
CA ARG A 206 8.95 5.26 23.68
C ARG A 206 8.51 3.92 24.27
N HIS A 207 7.79 3.10 23.50
CA HIS A 207 7.18 1.86 23.98
C HIS A 207 8.00 0.61 23.61
N ASN A 208 9.09 0.77 22.83
CA ASN A 208 9.87 -0.32 22.26
C ASN A 208 8.99 -1.35 21.53
N ALA A 209 8.03 -0.83 20.74
CA ALA A 209 7.09 -1.61 19.94
C ALA A 209 7.26 -1.29 18.44
N VAL A 210 6.95 -2.27 17.60
CA VAL A 210 6.92 -2.19 16.14
C VAL A 210 5.73 -2.97 15.61
#